data_5d245c8d516b7fe6a0d84dd5b1a37dc6
#
_entry.id   5d245c8d516b7fe6a0d84dd5b1a37dc6
#
_cell.length_a   1.000
_cell.length_b   1.000
_cell.length_c   1.000
_cell.angle_alpha   90.00
_cell.angle_beta   90.00
_cell.angle_gamma   90.00
#
_symmetry.space_group_name_H-M   'P 1'
#
loop_
_entity.id
_entity.type
_entity.pdbx_description
1 polymer ?
#
loop_
_entity_poly.entity_id
_entity_poly.type
_entity_poly.pdbx_seq_one_letter_code
_entity_poly.pdbx_strand_id
1 'polypeptide(L)'
;MAGKLRPLRIPVNTFPTFRRQLSTTATRFSISSSPQIFHDVPPLRKYRRDLLLSNRTVGLVPTMGALHEGHLSLIRQAAAENTDVFISIYVNPTQFGLNEDLTSYPKTWESDLQLLRTLDEELASSSDNKGRITAVFAPSTTTMYPGYPPDSSIPGTGSFVTITPLSRLLEGASRPVFFRGVATVCMKLFNIATPDRVYFGQKDIQQTAVIKRMVQDFHLGTEVRIGPTAREADGLALSSRNVYLGARRRAVGIVLNQALRKAEAQYLAGKRKRADILWPANEHADNVLLEQDALGPRQRARFEVDYISLADPETMEEIEEVDETKGAVLSGAIKMLPIEESQEGEDLGVGGGRIAVRLIDNIVLEPLKV
;
A
#
# COMPACT_ATOMS: atom_id res chain seq x y z
N MET A 1 50.66 -6.57 -71.37
CA MET A 1 51.44 -5.82 -70.35
C MET A 1 50.66 -5.84 -69.04
N ALA A 2 51.03 -6.66 -68.09
CA ALA A 2 50.32 -6.82 -66.80
C ALA A 2 51.04 -5.98 -65.74
N GLY A 3 50.43 -4.93 -65.27
CA GLY A 3 50.95 -4.06 -64.22
C GLY A 3 50.64 -4.67 -62.85
N LYS A 4 51.70 -5.01 -62.11
CA LYS A 4 51.62 -5.49 -60.72
C LYS A 4 51.38 -4.32 -59.76
N LEU A 5 50.19 -4.34 -59.05
CA LEU A 5 49.90 -3.46 -57.91
C LEU A 5 50.65 -3.96 -56.68
N ARG A 6 51.50 -3.09 -56.07
CA ARG A 6 52.12 -3.33 -54.76
C ARG A 6 51.18 -3.03 -53.63
N PRO A 7 51.10 -3.84 -52.56
CA PRO A 7 50.31 -3.53 -51.41
C PRO A 7 50.86 -2.40 -50.52
N LEU A 8 50.00 -1.41 -50.16
CA LEU A 8 50.32 -0.38 -49.19
C LEU A 8 50.46 -1.02 -47.79
N ARG A 9 51.63 -0.82 -47.18
CA ARG A 9 51.83 -1.11 -45.74
C ARG A 9 51.32 0.06 -44.90
N ILE A 10 50.29 -0.15 -44.10
CA ILE A 10 49.84 0.80 -43.10
C ILE A 10 50.69 0.59 -41.82
N PRO A 11 51.28 1.63 -41.22
CA PRO A 11 52.04 1.48 -39.98
C PRO A 11 51.08 1.22 -38.81
N VAL A 12 51.34 0.16 -38.05
CA VAL A 12 50.62 -0.14 -36.80
C VAL A 12 51.13 0.80 -35.72
N ASN A 13 50.35 1.81 -35.41
CA ASN A 13 50.59 2.66 -34.26
C ASN A 13 50.35 1.87 -32.97
N THR A 14 51.37 1.57 -32.22
CA THR A 14 51.31 1.03 -30.87
C THR A 14 50.75 2.10 -29.91
N PHE A 15 49.51 1.94 -29.48
CA PHE A 15 48.97 2.75 -28.41
C PHE A 15 49.62 2.39 -27.07
N PRO A 16 50.01 3.38 -26.24
CA PRO A 16 50.53 3.10 -24.91
C PRO A 16 49.43 2.56 -24.04
N THR A 17 49.60 1.40 -23.43
CA THR A 17 48.73 0.81 -22.41
C THR A 17 48.75 1.68 -21.15
N PHE A 18 47.77 2.55 -21.00
CA PHE A 18 47.49 3.22 -19.73
C PHE A 18 46.94 2.19 -18.74
N ARG A 19 47.78 1.60 -17.90
CA ARG A 19 47.36 0.92 -16.69
C ARG A 19 46.84 1.97 -15.71
N ARG A 20 45.54 2.20 -15.75
CA ARG A 20 44.86 2.91 -14.68
C ARG A 20 44.90 2.04 -13.41
N GLN A 21 45.71 2.41 -12.45
CA GLN A 21 45.62 1.92 -11.09
C GLN A 21 44.24 2.41 -10.55
N LEU A 22 43.27 1.52 -10.54
CA LEU A 22 42.02 1.73 -9.79
C LEU A 22 42.41 1.63 -8.31
N SER A 23 42.66 2.78 -7.70
CA SER A 23 42.67 2.89 -6.24
C SER A 23 41.25 2.62 -5.75
N THR A 24 40.96 1.41 -5.35
CA THR A 24 39.74 1.04 -4.62
C THR A 24 39.86 1.55 -3.20
N THR A 25 39.70 2.84 -2.98
CA THR A 25 39.27 3.36 -1.70
C THR A 25 37.80 2.99 -1.56
N ALA A 26 37.52 1.80 -1.06
CA ALA A 26 36.21 1.45 -0.57
C ALA A 26 35.87 2.43 0.56
N THR A 27 35.11 3.45 0.24
CA THR A 27 34.50 4.32 1.23
C THR A 27 33.60 3.42 2.08
N ARG A 28 34.07 3.05 3.28
CA ARG A 28 33.22 2.37 4.25
C ARG A 28 32.09 3.34 4.59
N PHE A 29 30.93 3.10 4.00
CA PHE A 29 29.71 3.75 4.48
C PHE A 29 29.53 3.35 5.95
N SER A 30 29.77 4.29 6.85
CA SER A 30 29.34 4.16 8.24
C SER A 30 27.82 4.19 8.21
N ILE A 31 27.17 3.04 8.37
CA ILE A 31 25.73 2.97 8.55
C ILE A 31 25.46 3.71 9.85
N SER A 32 24.82 4.87 9.76
CA SER A 32 24.29 5.59 10.94
C SER A 32 23.45 4.62 11.76
N SER A 33 23.59 4.66 13.08
CA SER A 33 22.82 3.81 14.00
C SER A 33 21.32 4.13 14.04
N SER A 34 20.85 5.08 13.25
CA SER A 34 19.45 5.51 13.14
C SER A 34 19.09 5.90 11.72
N PRO A 35 17.83 5.72 11.29
CA PRO A 35 17.36 6.13 9.97
C PRO A 35 17.61 7.63 9.73
N GLN A 36 18.08 7.99 8.52
CA GLN A 36 18.20 9.39 8.11
C GLN A 36 16.83 9.93 7.72
N ILE A 37 16.51 11.14 8.18
CA ILE A 37 15.23 11.79 7.85
C ILE A 37 15.47 12.79 6.71
N PHE A 38 14.67 12.68 5.66
CA PHE A 38 14.69 13.55 4.49
C PHE A 38 13.35 14.26 4.33
N HIS A 39 13.36 15.57 4.12
CA HIS A 39 12.18 16.37 3.82
C HIS A 39 12.16 16.85 2.36
N ASP A 40 13.32 16.86 1.71
CA ASP A 40 13.49 17.36 0.37
C ASP A 40 13.98 16.30 -0.61
N VAL A 41 13.61 16.47 -1.87
CA VAL A 41 13.92 15.52 -2.95
C VAL A 41 15.42 15.44 -3.28
N PRO A 42 16.17 16.56 -3.43
CA PRO A 42 17.58 16.47 -3.86
C PRO A 42 18.48 15.70 -2.90
N PRO A 43 18.40 15.86 -1.56
CA PRO A 43 19.22 15.07 -0.62
C PRO A 43 18.90 13.57 -0.69
N LEU A 44 17.60 13.20 -0.76
CA LEU A 44 17.21 11.79 -0.86
C LEU A 44 17.69 11.14 -2.16
N ARG A 45 17.55 11.85 -3.29
CA ARG A 45 18.08 11.38 -4.58
C ARG A 45 19.60 11.17 -4.58
N LYS A 46 20.33 12.09 -3.93
CA LYS A 46 21.78 11.94 -3.75
C LYS A 46 22.08 10.68 -2.95
N TYR A 47 21.42 10.50 -1.81
CA TYR A 47 21.58 9.30 -0.97
C TYR A 47 21.27 8.01 -1.74
N ARG A 48 20.14 7.98 -2.46
CA ARG A 48 19.79 6.82 -3.32
C ARG A 48 20.85 6.54 -4.39
N ARG A 49 21.40 7.58 -5.02
CA ARG A 49 22.47 7.42 -6.03
C ARG A 49 23.72 6.80 -5.42
N ASP A 50 24.12 7.22 -4.23
CA ASP A 50 25.29 6.69 -3.54
C ASP A 50 25.09 5.21 -3.20
N LEU A 51 23.87 4.80 -2.78
CA LEU A 51 23.50 3.40 -2.58
C LEU A 51 23.59 2.58 -3.88
N LEU A 52 23.04 3.10 -4.98
CA LEU A 52 23.08 2.44 -6.29
C LEU A 52 24.51 2.21 -6.76
N LEU A 53 25.39 3.21 -6.63
CA LEU A 53 26.81 3.09 -6.99
C LEU A 53 27.55 2.09 -6.10
N SER A 54 27.01 1.76 -4.94
CA SER A 54 27.53 0.76 -4.00
C SER A 54 26.87 -0.62 -4.17
N ASN A 55 26.12 -0.84 -5.28
CA ASN A 55 25.35 -2.06 -5.57
C ASN A 55 24.37 -2.45 -4.44
N ARG A 56 23.79 -1.47 -3.77
CA ARG A 56 22.80 -1.68 -2.72
C ARG A 56 21.39 -1.56 -3.28
N THR A 57 20.49 -2.43 -2.81
CA THR A 57 19.08 -2.46 -3.21
C THR A 57 18.22 -1.69 -2.22
N VAL A 58 17.18 -1.03 -2.71
CA VAL A 58 16.25 -0.24 -1.91
C VAL A 58 14.83 -0.82 -2.01
N GLY A 59 14.27 -1.19 -0.86
CA GLY A 59 12.84 -1.45 -0.71
C GLY A 59 12.12 -0.20 -0.20
N LEU A 60 11.04 0.23 -0.86
CA LEU A 60 10.24 1.36 -0.43
C LEU A 60 8.90 0.89 0.18
N VAL A 61 8.57 1.38 1.37
CA VAL A 61 7.27 1.19 2.02
C VAL A 61 6.55 2.55 2.10
N PRO A 62 5.61 2.85 1.18
CA PRO A 62 4.85 4.09 1.22
C PRO A 62 3.80 4.06 2.34
N THR A 63 3.77 5.08 3.20
CA THR A 63 2.78 5.24 4.26
C THR A 63 2.29 6.68 4.39
N MET A 64 1.18 6.86 5.09
CA MET A 64 0.70 8.18 5.51
C MET A 64 0.95 8.46 7.00
N GLY A 65 1.75 7.63 7.68
CA GLY A 65 1.93 7.67 9.13
C GLY A 65 0.84 6.88 9.87
N ALA A 66 0.70 7.12 11.17
CA ALA A 66 -0.12 6.31 12.09
C ALA A 66 0.22 4.82 11.96
N LEU A 67 1.51 4.51 12.11
CA LEU A 67 2.05 3.19 11.88
C LEU A 67 1.46 2.16 12.85
N HIS A 68 1.21 0.99 12.33
CA HIS A 68 0.71 -0.17 13.08
C HIS A 68 1.38 -1.44 12.55
N GLU A 69 1.14 -2.58 13.19
CA GLU A 69 1.80 -3.85 12.87
C GLU A 69 1.69 -4.24 11.38
N GLY A 70 0.61 -3.87 10.68
CA GLY A 70 0.50 -4.05 9.24
C GLY A 70 1.59 -3.31 8.44
N HIS A 71 1.98 -2.10 8.83
CA HIS A 71 3.10 -1.39 8.23
C HIS A 71 4.43 -2.00 8.64
N LEU A 72 4.59 -2.37 9.92
CA LEU A 72 5.83 -2.97 10.44
C LEU A 72 6.12 -4.31 9.77
N SER A 73 5.11 -5.13 9.49
CA SER A 73 5.27 -6.40 8.76
C SER A 73 5.79 -6.19 7.33
N LEU A 74 5.32 -5.16 6.61
CA LEU A 74 5.84 -4.78 5.30
C LEU A 74 7.29 -4.31 5.37
N ILE A 75 7.66 -3.57 6.42
CA ILE A 75 9.04 -3.12 6.62
C ILE A 75 9.96 -4.30 6.90
N ARG A 76 9.54 -5.28 7.72
CA ARG A 76 10.30 -6.52 7.95
C ARG A 76 10.48 -7.30 6.64
N GLN A 77 9.43 -7.44 5.84
CA GLN A 77 9.53 -8.07 4.51
C GLN A 77 10.53 -7.32 3.61
N ALA A 78 10.46 -5.98 3.59
CA ALA A 78 11.40 -5.17 2.82
C ALA A 78 12.85 -5.36 3.28
N ALA A 79 13.11 -5.43 4.59
CA ALA A 79 14.44 -5.66 5.15
C ALA A 79 14.98 -7.08 4.86
N ALA A 80 14.11 -8.08 4.78
CA ALA A 80 14.51 -9.43 4.40
C ALA A 80 14.95 -9.53 2.93
N GLU A 81 14.41 -8.66 2.05
CA GLU A 81 14.63 -8.74 0.61
C GLU A 81 15.62 -7.69 0.06
N ASN A 82 15.89 -6.59 0.79
CA ASN A 82 16.74 -5.49 0.34
C ASN A 82 17.81 -5.13 1.37
N THR A 83 18.86 -4.43 0.93
CA THR A 83 19.92 -3.92 1.82
C THR A 83 19.51 -2.65 2.55
N ASP A 84 18.62 -1.87 1.96
CA ASP A 84 18.14 -0.59 2.48
C ASP A 84 16.62 -0.53 2.41
N VAL A 85 15.99 -0.07 3.47
CA VAL A 85 14.55 0.18 3.49
C VAL A 85 14.31 1.67 3.64
N PHE A 86 13.56 2.21 2.67
CA PHE A 86 13.04 3.57 2.69
C PHE A 86 11.58 3.54 3.10
N ILE A 87 11.20 4.43 3.99
CA ILE A 87 9.80 4.60 4.41
C ILE A 87 9.38 6.01 4.05
N SER A 88 8.25 6.18 3.36
CA SER A 88 7.66 7.50 3.26
C SER A 88 6.57 7.68 4.31
N ILE A 89 6.54 8.85 4.95
CA ILE A 89 5.46 9.29 5.84
C ILE A 89 4.92 10.59 5.27
N TYR A 90 3.81 10.50 4.51
CA TYR A 90 3.20 11.67 3.88
C TYR A 90 1.70 11.50 3.74
N VAL A 91 0.93 12.33 4.47
CA VAL A 91 -0.53 12.40 4.32
C VAL A 91 -0.84 13.12 3.01
N ASN A 92 -1.18 12.33 1.98
CA ASN A 92 -1.39 12.84 0.63
C ASN A 92 -2.80 13.43 0.47
N PRO A 93 -2.97 14.75 0.32
CA PRO A 93 -4.30 15.35 0.26
C PRO A 93 -5.08 14.98 -1.00
N THR A 94 -4.42 14.64 -2.11
CA THR A 94 -5.09 14.38 -3.39
C THR A 94 -5.86 13.05 -3.44
N GLN A 95 -5.70 12.18 -2.45
CA GLN A 95 -6.45 10.93 -2.33
C GLN A 95 -7.65 11.02 -1.39
N PHE A 96 -7.94 12.20 -0.86
CA PHE A 96 -9.11 12.45 -0.01
C PHE A 96 -10.16 13.24 -0.78
N GLY A 97 -11.40 12.78 -0.72
CA GLY A 97 -12.57 13.53 -1.19
C GLY A 97 -12.89 14.71 -0.25
N LEU A 98 -13.74 15.63 -0.71
CA LEU A 98 -14.10 16.85 0.02
C LEU A 98 -14.69 16.56 1.42
N ASN A 99 -15.36 15.42 1.59
CA ASN A 99 -16.04 15.03 2.83
C ASN A 99 -15.30 13.90 3.57
N GLU A 100 -14.04 13.64 3.23
CA GLU A 100 -13.24 12.61 3.90
C GLU A 100 -12.40 13.18 5.05
N ASP A 101 -11.78 12.30 5.81
CA ASP A 101 -11.12 12.55 7.10
C ASP A 101 -9.72 13.21 7.01
N LEU A 102 -9.40 13.96 5.95
CA LEU A 102 -8.08 14.57 5.76
C LEU A 102 -7.64 15.42 6.95
N THR A 103 -8.54 16.27 7.48
CA THR A 103 -8.20 17.18 8.58
C THR A 103 -8.04 16.48 9.92
N SER A 104 -8.77 15.39 10.12
CA SER A 104 -8.75 14.55 11.34
C SER A 104 -7.84 13.31 11.22
N TYR A 105 -7.20 13.10 10.06
CA TYR A 105 -6.29 11.96 9.89
C TYR A 105 -5.20 11.97 10.96
N PRO A 106 -4.91 10.82 11.62
CA PRO A 106 -3.98 10.77 12.75
C PRO A 106 -2.57 11.28 12.35
N LYS A 107 -2.05 12.22 13.16
CA LYS A 107 -0.69 12.77 13.00
C LYS A 107 0.15 12.32 14.19
N THR A 108 0.90 11.25 14.01
CA THR A 108 1.58 10.50 15.07
C THR A 108 3.10 10.48 14.87
N TRP A 109 3.66 11.56 14.35
CA TRP A 109 5.07 11.64 13.93
C TRP A 109 6.07 11.10 14.97
N GLU A 110 5.98 11.53 16.21
CA GLU A 110 6.94 11.12 17.25
C GLU A 110 6.82 9.63 17.60
N SER A 111 5.59 9.13 17.73
CA SER A 111 5.36 7.70 17.98
C SER A 111 5.74 6.84 16.78
N ASP A 112 5.49 7.31 15.55
CA ASP A 112 5.90 6.61 14.33
C ASP A 112 7.43 6.50 14.26
N LEU A 113 8.17 7.59 14.53
CA LEU A 113 9.62 7.54 14.57
C LEU A 113 10.16 6.62 15.67
N GLN A 114 9.52 6.60 16.83
CA GLN A 114 9.92 5.68 17.90
C GLN A 114 9.72 4.22 17.49
N LEU A 115 8.57 3.89 16.87
CA LEU A 115 8.30 2.55 16.34
C LEU A 115 9.35 2.14 15.29
N LEU A 116 9.71 3.05 14.38
CA LEU A 116 10.72 2.78 13.35
C LEU A 116 12.11 2.56 13.95
N ARG A 117 12.49 3.30 14.98
CA ARG A 117 13.79 3.11 15.68
C ARG A 117 13.83 1.75 16.37
N THR A 118 12.78 1.42 17.13
CA THR A 118 12.68 0.11 17.80
C THR A 118 12.75 -1.04 16.78
N LEU A 119 11.99 -0.93 15.69
CA LEU A 119 12.02 -1.93 14.63
C LEU A 119 13.41 -2.03 13.97
N ASP A 120 14.10 -0.91 13.75
CA ASP A 120 15.44 -0.93 13.15
C ASP A 120 16.48 -1.61 14.09
N GLU A 121 16.35 -1.44 15.40
CA GLU A 121 17.16 -2.16 16.41
C GLU A 121 16.87 -3.67 16.37
N GLU A 122 15.61 -4.08 16.26
CA GLU A 122 15.21 -5.49 16.07
C GLU A 122 15.82 -6.08 14.78
N LEU A 123 15.72 -5.35 13.66
CA LEU A 123 16.28 -5.75 12.38
C LEU A 123 17.80 -5.89 12.44
N ALA A 124 18.49 -5.01 13.17
CA ALA A 124 19.94 -5.05 13.35
C ALA A 124 20.42 -6.27 14.14
N SER A 125 19.60 -6.77 15.06
CA SER A 125 19.93 -7.92 15.92
C SER A 125 19.63 -9.28 15.25
N SER A 126 18.83 -9.29 14.17
CA SER A 126 18.43 -10.52 13.47
C SER A 126 19.45 -10.90 12.39
N SER A 127 19.90 -12.14 12.40
CA SER A 127 20.79 -12.70 11.35
C SER A 127 20.07 -12.94 10.01
N ASP A 128 18.74 -13.00 10.03
CA ASP A 128 17.93 -13.36 8.84
C ASP A 128 17.63 -12.17 7.93
N ASN A 129 17.89 -10.95 8.40
CA ASN A 129 17.65 -9.74 7.63
C ASN A 129 18.87 -9.34 6.80
N LYS A 130 18.62 -8.98 5.52
CA LYS A 130 19.65 -8.46 4.63
C LYS A 130 19.92 -6.99 4.86
N GLY A 131 18.93 -6.25 5.31
CA GLY A 131 18.95 -4.80 5.39
C GLY A 131 18.29 -4.21 6.62
N ARG A 132 18.29 -2.88 6.64
CA ARG A 132 17.83 -2.05 7.74
C ARG A 132 17.03 -0.84 7.21
N ILE A 133 16.33 -0.17 8.11
CA ILE A 133 15.70 1.11 7.81
C ILE A 133 16.80 2.17 7.71
N THR A 134 17.05 2.69 6.51
CA THR A 134 18.14 3.66 6.27
C THR A 134 17.64 5.06 5.96
N ALA A 135 16.38 5.23 5.50
CA ALA A 135 15.81 6.53 5.22
C ALA A 135 14.32 6.60 5.58
N VAL A 136 13.93 7.74 6.15
CA VAL A 136 12.53 8.15 6.30
C VAL A 136 12.34 9.42 5.46
N PHE A 137 11.46 9.36 4.46
CA PHE A 137 11.10 10.50 3.64
C PHE A 137 9.77 11.09 4.13
N ALA A 138 9.86 12.27 4.72
CA ALA A 138 8.72 13.00 5.28
C ALA A 138 8.59 14.38 4.61
N PRO A 139 8.16 14.42 3.33
CA PRO A 139 8.09 15.65 2.56
C PRO A 139 6.91 16.53 2.98
N SER A 140 7.04 17.85 2.74
CA SER A 140 5.90 18.76 2.78
C SER A 140 5.02 18.61 1.54
N THR A 141 3.79 19.13 1.62
CA THR A 141 2.90 19.21 0.46
C THR A 141 3.51 20.06 -0.66
N THR A 142 4.22 21.13 -0.34
CA THR A 142 4.93 21.97 -1.32
C THR A 142 6.07 21.22 -2.00
N THR A 143 6.76 20.34 -1.27
CA THR A 143 7.79 19.44 -1.85
C THR A 143 7.17 18.46 -2.84
N MET A 144 6.03 17.85 -2.48
CA MET A 144 5.37 16.86 -3.33
C MET A 144 4.61 17.46 -4.52
N TYR A 145 4.04 18.66 -4.35
CA TYR A 145 3.22 19.34 -5.37
C TYR A 145 3.72 20.78 -5.58
N PRO A 146 4.94 20.98 -6.12
CA PRO A 146 5.50 22.30 -6.36
C PRO A 146 4.73 23.03 -7.46
N GLY A 147 4.37 24.29 -7.21
CA GLY A 147 3.70 25.17 -8.18
C GLY A 147 2.20 24.98 -8.34
N TYR A 148 1.63 23.90 -7.84
CA TYR A 148 0.18 23.62 -7.88
C TYR A 148 -0.29 23.17 -6.50
N PRO A 149 -1.22 23.87 -5.88
CA PRO A 149 -1.86 23.37 -4.67
C PRO A 149 -2.58 22.06 -5.00
N PRO A 150 -2.51 21.04 -4.12
CA PRO A 150 -3.22 19.79 -4.35
C PRO A 150 -4.73 20.05 -4.34
N ASP A 151 -5.39 19.55 -5.36
CA ASP A 151 -6.83 19.63 -5.54
C ASP A 151 -7.41 18.22 -5.66
N SER A 152 -8.39 17.90 -4.82
CA SER A 152 -9.09 16.63 -4.85
C SER A 152 -10.28 16.60 -5.82
N SER A 153 -10.64 17.74 -6.46
CA SER A 153 -11.71 17.78 -7.44
C SER A 153 -11.40 17.00 -8.73
N ILE A 154 -12.42 16.65 -9.49
CA ILE A 154 -12.29 16.05 -10.81
C ILE A 154 -13.07 16.90 -11.84
N PRO A 155 -12.40 17.55 -12.81
CA PRO A 155 -10.95 17.59 -13.05
C PRO A 155 -10.23 18.50 -12.02
N GLY A 156 -9.04 18.08 -11.57
CA GLY A 156 -8.18 18.91 -10.72
C GLY A 156 -7.17 19.73 -11.53
N THR A 157 -6.52 20.69 -10.88
CA THR A 157 -5.41 21.44 -11.46
C THR A 157 -4.08 20.73 -11.19
N GLY A 158 -3.24 20.57 -12.20
CA GLY A 158 -1.92 19.95 -12.08
C GLY A 158 -1.75 18.69 -12.95
N SER A 159 -0.68 17.94 -12.68
CA SER A 159 -0.39 16.68 -13.36
C SER A 159 -0.81 15.50 -12.49
N PHE A 160 -1.62 14.61 -13.05
CA PHE A 160 -2.15 13.44 -12.35
C PHE A 160 -1.94 12.16 -13.18
N VAL A 161 -1.84 11.03 -12.46
CA VAL A 161 -1.83 9.69 -13.05
C VAL A 161 -3.16 9.02 -12.73
N THR A 162 -3.85 8.53 -13.76
CA THR A 162 -5.12 7.81 -13.64
C THR A 162 -5.02 6.48 -14.35
N ILE A 163 -5.34 5.40 -13.68
CA ILE A 163 -5.27 4.04 -14.21
C ILE A 163 -6.70 3.54 -14.45
N THR A 164 -7.13 3.58 -15.68
CA THR A 164 -8.49 3.16 -16.07
C THR A 164 -8.50 1.79 -16.74
N PRO A 165 -9.56 0.98 -16.58
CA PRO A 165 -10.80 1.26 -15.81
C PRO A 165 -10.64 1.05 -14.29
N LEU A 166 -9.57 0.40 -13.81
CA LEU A 166 -9.35 -0.03 -12.43
C LEU A 166 -9.71 1.01 -11.35
N SER A 167 -9.37 2.28 -11.60
CA SER A 167 -9.62 3.37 -10.65
C SER A 167 -11.09 3.82 -10.52
N ARG A 168 -12.01 3.18 -11.28
CA ARG A 168 -13.44 3.53 -11.29
C ARG A 168 -14.35 2.42 -10.79
N LEU A 169 -13.79 1.24 -10.50
CA LEU A 169 -14.53 0.07 -10.01
C LEU A 169 -14.54 0.06 -8.47
N LEU A 170 -15.46 -0.68 -7.87
CA LEU A 170 -15.51 -1.00 -6.44
C LEU A 170 -15.22 0.24 -5.56
N GLU A 171 -14.14 0.21 -4.79
CA GLU A 171 -13.69 1.34 -3.94
C GLU A 171 -13.56 2.65 -4.74
N GLY A 172 -13.15 2.58 -6.00
CA GLY A 172 -13.02 3.75 -6.88
C GLY A 172 -14.37 4.34 -7.30
N ALA A 173 -15.44 3.56 -7.34
CA ALA A 173 -16.79 4.06 -7.58
C ALA A 173 -17.29 4.89 -6.38
N SER A 174 -17.02 4.40 -5.16
CA SER A 174 -17.38 5.09 -3.91
C SER A 174 -16.48 6.30 -3.63
N ARG A 175 -15.23 6.28 -4.11
CA ARG A 175 -14.19 7.30 -3.85
C ARG A 175 -13.51 7.75 -5.15
N PRO A 176 -14.17 8.53 -6.01
CA PRO A 176 -13.71 8.80 -7.39
C PRO A 176 -12.31 9.44 -7.53
N VAL A 177 -11.84 10.20 -6.52
CA VAL A 177 -10.52 10.84 -6.55
C VAL A 177 -9.40 9.97 -5.95
N PHE A 178 -9.77 8.93 -5.19
CA PHE A 178 -8.85 8.16 -4.36
C PHE A 178 -7.70 7.55 -5.16
N PHE A 179 -8.00 6.70 -6.13
CA PHE A 179 -6.94 6.00 -6.88
C PHE A 179 -6.14 6.91 -7.80
N ARG A 180 -6.73 8.01 -8.29
CA ARG A 180 -5.96 9.05 -8.99
C ARG A 180 -4.92 9.68 -8.05
N GLY A 181 -5.33 10.00 -6.84
CA GLY A 181 -4.43 10.52 -5.81
C GLY A 181 -3.33 9.55 -5.44
N VAL A 182 -3.68 8.28 -5.21
CA VAL A 182 -2.72 7.20 -4.88
C VAL A 182 -1.74 6.97 -6.02
N ALA A 183 -2.21 6.79 -7.25
CA ALA A 183 -1.34 6.57 -8.41
C ALA A 183 -0.38 7.75 -8.62
N THR A 184 -0.87 8.99 -8.46
CA THR A 184 -0.07 10.20 -8.61
C THR A 184 1.03 10.29 -7.54
N VAL A 185 0.70 10.10 -6.26
CA VAL A 185 1.71 10.16 -5.19
C VAL A 185 2.71 9.02 -5.29
N CYS A 186 2.27 7.81 -5.61
CA CYS A 186 3.17 6.67 -5.79
C CYS A 186 4.11 6.86 -6.99
N MET A 187 3.62 7.37 -8.13
CA MET A 187 4.46 7.72 -9.26
C MET A 187 5.55 8.74 -8.87
N LYS A 188 5.20 9.77 -8.10
CA LYS A 188 6.18 10.74 -7.59
C LYS A 188 7.20 10.07 -6.66
N LEU A 189 6.75 9.26 -5.70
CA LEU A 189 7.63 8.55 -4.77
C LEU A 189 8.58 7.59 -5.51
N PHE A 190 8.09 6.85 -6.51
CA PHE A 190 8.92 5.94 -7.30
C PHE A 190 9.99 6.69 -8.11
N ASN A 191 9.65 7.84 -8.70
CA ASN A 191 10.61 8.70 -9.39
C ASN A 191 11.60 9.39 -8.45
N ILE A 192 11.23 9.64 -7.19
CA ILE A 192 12.10 10.28 -6.18
C ILE A 192 13.08 9.24 -5.60
N ALA A 193 12.56 8.11 -5.12
CA ALA A 193 13.31 7.08 -4.41
C ALA A 193 13.95 6.05 -5.35
N THR A 194 13.46 5.90 -6.58
CA THR A 194 13.88 4.88 -7.55
C THR A 194 14.14 3.51 -6.90
N PRO A 195 13.11 2.94 -6.21
CA PRO A 195 13.29 1.72 -5.45
C PRO A 195 13.41 0.50 -6.37
N ASP A 196 14.14 -0.52 -5.93
CA ASP A 196 14.18 -1.82 -6.61
C ASP A 196 12.89 -2.60 -6.35
N ARG A 197 12.29 -2.44 -5.15
CA ARG A 197 11.01 -3.04 -4.75
C ARG A 197 10.15 -2.06 -3.99
N VAL A 198 8.83 -2.17 -4.17
CA VAL A 198 7.84 -1.41 -3.41
C VAL A 198 6.88 -2.36 -2.71
N TYR A 199 6.49 -2.05 -1.47
CA TYR A 199 5.71 -2.93 -0.61
C TYR A 199 4.37 -2.32 -0.27
N PHE A 200 3.29 -3.08 -0.53
CA PHE A 200 1.92 -2.70 -0.22
C PHE A 200 1.20 -3.83 0.52
N GLY A 201 0.25 -3.48 1.38
CA GLY A 201 -0.57 -4.46 2.07
C GLY A 201 -1.71 -4.98 1.20
N GLN A 202 -1.96 -6.30 1.23
CA GLN A 202 -3.09 -6.94 0.55
C GLN A 202 -4.44 -6.35 0.98
N LYS A 203 -4.54 -5.83 2.20
CA LYS A 203 -5.79 -5.21 2.69
C LYS A 203 -6.38 -4.22 1.69
N ASP A 204 -5.55 -3.45 1.01
CA ASP A 204 -5.94 -2.49 -0.01
C ASP A 204 -5.76 -3.12 -1.41
N ILE A 205 -6.43 -4.27 -1.66
CA ILE A 205 -6.19 -5.14 -2.83
C ILE A 205 -6.37 -4.41 -4.17
N GLN A 206 -7.39 -3.59 -4.32
CA GLN A 206 -7.58 -2.81 -5.55
C GLN A 206 -6.47 -1.76 -5.73
N GLN A 207 -5.95 -1.17 -4.66
CA GLN A 207 -4.76 -0.32 -4.72
C GLN A 207 -3.57 -1.09 -5.28
N THR A 208 -3.38 -2.34 -4.86
CA THR A 208 -2.26 -3.15 -5.37
C THR A 208 -2.41 -3.45 -6.86
N ALA A 209 -3.64 -3.71 -7.35
CA ALA A 209 -3.93 -3.88 -8.78
C ALA A 209 -3.64 -2.59 -9.57
N VAL A 210 -4.08 -1.43 -9.08
CA VAL A 210 -3.79 -0.11 -9.68
C VAL A 210 -2.28 0.14 -9.75
N ILE A 211 -1.53 -0.13 -8.69
CA ILE A 211 -0.07 0.08 -8.66
C ILE A 211 0.67 -0.89 -9.58
N LYS A 212 0.30 -2.18 -9.59
CA LYS A 212 0.88 -3.17 -10.52
C LYS A 212 0.68 -2.72 -11.96
N ARG A 213 -0.53 -2.33 -12.32
CA ARG A 213 -0.87 -1.84 -13.65
C ARG A 213 -0.08 -0.58 -14.02
N MET A 214 0.03 0.37 -13.08
CA MET A 214 0.85 1.57 -13.28
C MET A 214 2.32 1.23 -13.55
N VAL A 215 2.90 0.31 -12.79
CA VAL A 215 4.29 -0.12 -12.97
C VAL A 215 4.49 -0.74 -14.36
N GLN A 216 3.55 -1.56 -14.81
CA GLN A 216 3.58 -2.18 -16.14
C GLN A 216 3.43 -1.15 -17.26
N ASP A 217 2.39 -0.31 -17.22
CA ASP A 217 2.06 0.65 -18.28
C ASP A 217 3.15 1.72 -18.46
N PHE A 218 3.81 2.14 -17.38
CA PHE A 218 4.88 3.14 -17.43
C PHE A 218 6.29 2.52 -17.46
N HIS A 219 6.40 1.19 -17.60
CA HIS A 219 7.68 0.46 -17.64
C HIS A 219 8.62 0.85 -16.49
N LEU A 220 8.08 1.02 -15.27
CA LEU A 220 8.89 1.38 -14.11
C LEU A 220 9.79 0.21 -13.69
N GLY A 221 11.06 0.50 -13.42
CA GLY A 221 12.05 -0.51 -13.06
C GLY A 221 11.95 -0.96 -11.59
N THR A 222 10.74 -1.03 -11.03
CA THR A 222 10.49 -1.46 -9.65
C THR A 222 9.57 -2.68 -9.62
N GLU A 223 9.81 -3.59 -8.69
CA GLU A 223 8.95 -4.77 -8.47
C GLU A 223 7.94 -4.49 -7.36
N VAL A 224 6.65 -4.81 -7.61
CA VAL A 224 5.60 -4.64 -6.60
C VAL A 224 5.48 -5.91 -5.75
N ARG A 225 5.72 -5.78 -4.46
CA ARG A 225 5.57 -6.82 -3.45
C ARG A 225 4.32 -6.57 -2.62
N ILE A 226 3.57 -7.63 -2.34
CA ILE A 226 2.35 -7.56 -1.54
C ILE A 226 2.54 -8.40 -0.29
N GLY A 227 2.40 -7.73 0.87
CA GLY A 227 2.38 -8.40 2.15
C GLY A 227 0.95 -8.80 2.55
N PRO A 228 0.77 -9.89 3.30
CA PRO A 228 -0.54 -10.35 3.73
C PRO A 228 -1.24 -9.32 4.62
N THR A 229 -2.57 -9.38 4.67
CA THR A 229 -3.36 -8.54 5.56
C THR A 229 -3.07 -8.89 7.02
N ALA A 230 -2.50 -7.96 7.77
CA ALA A 230 -2.36 -8.08 9.21
C ALA A 230 -3.72 -7.90 9.89
N ARG A 231 -4.01 -8.74 10.89
CA ARG A 231 -5.31 -8.80 11.56
C ARG A 231 -5.15 -8.81 13.07
N GLU A 232 -6.16 -8.33 13.77
CA GLU A 232 -6.35 -8.58 15.19
C GLU A 232 -6.74 -10.03 15.45
N ALA A 233 -6.69 -10.49 16.70
CA ALA A 233 -6.93 -11.89 17.06
C ALA A 233 -8.31 -12.42 16.66
N ASP A 234 -9.31 -11.56 16.57
CA ASP A 234 -10.69 -11.90 16.17
C ASP A 234 -10.94 -11.78 14.66
N GLY A 235 -9.91 -11.39 13.88
CA GLY A 235 -9.96 -11.32 12.43
C GLY A 235 -10.15 -9.93 11.85
N LEU A 236 -10.38 -8.88 12.63
CA LEU A 236 -10.49 -7.51 12.11
C LEU A 236 -9.17 -7.11 11.43
N ALA A 237 -9.24 -6.65 10.18
CA ALA A 237 -8.09 -6.14 9.47
C ALA A 237 -7.54 -4.87 10.14
N LEU A 238 -6.22 -4.81 10.36
CA LEU A 238 -5.57 -3.64 10.95
C LEU A 238 -5.66 -2.43 10.02
N SER A 239 -6.01 -1.28 10.60
CA SER A 239 -6.12 -0.01 9.90
C SER A 239 -5.86 1.15 10.86
N SER A 240 -5.19 2.20 10.37
CA SER A 240 -5.04 3.46 11.12
C SER A 240 -6.39 4.09 11.51
N ARG A 241 -7.48 3.73 10.79
CA ARG A 241 -8.84 4.20 11.08
C ARG A 241 -9.56 3.42 12.16
N ASN A 242 -9.04 2.27 12.62
CA ASN A 242 -9.67 1.50 13.69
C ASN A 242 -9.77 2.29 15.01
N VAL A 243 -8.90 3.29 15.22
CA VAL A 243 -8.95 4.18 16.38
C VAL A 243 -10.25 4.98 16.51
N TYR A 244 -11.00 5.15 15.40
CA TYR A 244 -12.29 5.86 15.41
C TYR A 244 -13.47 4.98 15.82
N LEU A 245 -13.32 3.65 15.86
CA LEU A 245 -14.45 2.73 16.08
C LEU A 245 -15.05 2.82 17.50
N GLY A 246 -14.20 2.92 18.51
CA GLY A 246 -14.63 2.70 19.90
C GLY A 246 -15.08 1.25 20.15
N ALA A 247 -15.41 0.90 21.37
CA ALA A 247 -15.66 -0.48 21.76
C ALA A 247 -16.84 -1.13 21.02
N ARG A 248 -18.00 -0.44 20.97
CA ARG A 248 -19.24 -0.99 20.40
C ARG A 248 -19.15 -1.25 18.91
N ARG A 249 -18.72 -0.24 18.12
CA ARG A 249 -18.55 -0.40 16.67
C ARG A 249 -17.41 -1.36 16.31
N ARG A 250 -16.37 -1.41 17.15
CA ARG A 250 -15.27 -2.36 17.01
C ARG A 250 -15.77 -3.81 17.12
N ALA A 251 -16.67 -4.10 18.07
CA ALA A 251 -17.22 -5.44 18.27
C ALA A 251 -18.07 -5.90 17.07
N VAL A 252 -18.82 -4.99 16.42
CA VAL A 252 -19.64 -5.31 15.24
C VAL A 252 -18.82 -5.29 13.96
N GLY A 253 -17.75 -4.50 13.88
CA GLY A 253 -16.94 -4.31 12.67
C GLY A 253 -16.30 -5.57 12.08
N ILE A 254 -16.20 -6.65 12.87
CA ILE A 254 -15.73 -7.96 12.40
C ILE A 254 -16.68 -8.64 11.40
N VAL A 255 -17.92 -8.16 11.28
CA VAL A 255 -18.95 -8.71 10.38
C VAL A 255 -18.45 -8.84 8.95
N LEU A 256 -17.66 -7.88 8.47
CA LEU A 256 -17.11 -7.93 7.12
C LEU A 256 -16.16 -9.12 6.92
N ASN A 257 -15.24 -9.34 7.85
CA ASN A 257 -14.34 -10.48 7.78
C ASN A 257 -15.12 -11.80 7.86
N GLN A 258 -16.09 -11.89 8.76
CA GLN A 258 -16.94 -13.07 8.91
C GLN A 258 -17.73 -13.36 7.64
N ALA A 259 -18.31 -12.34 7.00
CA ALA A 259 -19.01 -12.47 5.73
C ALA A 259 -18.07 -13.01 4.61
N LEU A 260 -16.89 -12.41 4.44
CA LEU A 260 -15.92 -12.87 3.44
C LEU A 260 -15.45 -14.31 3.71
N ARG A 261 -15.27 -14.70 4.98
CA ARG A 261 -14.92 -16.10 5.34
C ARG A 261 -16.04 -17.09 5.00
N LYS A 262 -17.30 -16.70 5.11
CA LYS A 262 -18.43 -17.53 4.67
C LYS A 262 -18.43 -17.72 3.14
N ALA A 263 -18.11 -16.69 2.38
CA ALA A 263 -17.95 -16.78 0.93
C ALA A 263 -16.75 -17.67 0.55
N GLU A 264 -15.60 -17.48 1.20
CA GLU A 264 -14.41 -18.33 1.00
C GLU A 264 -14.73 -19.81 1.24
N ALA A 265 -15.48 -20.13 2.29
CA ALA A 265 -15.88 -21.51 2.60
C ALA A 265 -16.70 -22.15 1.46
N GLN A 266 -17.54 -21.39 0.74
CA GLN A 266 -18.25 -21.90 -0.44
C GLN A 266 -17.29 -22.23 -1.59
N TYR A 267 -16.30 -21.37 -1.85
CA TYR A 267 -15.28 -21.64 -2.85
C TYR A 267 -14.49 -22.92 -2.51
N LEU A 268 -14.07 -23.04 -1.26
CA LEU A 268 -13.34 -24.25 -0.78
C LEU A 268 -14.23 -25.52 -0.83
N ALA A 269 -15.55 -25.36 -0.70
CA ALA A 269 -16.52 -26.46 -0.88
C ALA A 269 -16.82 -26.79 -2.36
N GLY A 270 -16.09 -26.19 -3.30
CA GLY A 270 -16.22 -26.49 -4.74
C GLY A 270 -17.23 -25.63 -5.49
N LYS A 271 -17.81 -24.59 -4.88
CA LYS A 271 -18.67 -23.64 -5.59
C LYS A 271 -17.83 -22.69 -6.43
N ARG A 272 -18.34 -22.36 -7.63
CA ARG A 272 -17.65 -21.44 -8.57
C ARG A 272 -18.51 -20.27 -8.99
N LYS A 273 -19.85 -20.44 -8.99
CA LYS A 273 -20.76 -19.38 -9.38
C LYS A 273 -20.81 -18.29 -8.31
N ARG A 274 -20.77 -17.05 -8.76
CA ARG A 274 -20.85 -15.85 -7.93
C ARG A 274 -22.03 -15.90 -6.94
N ALA A 275 -23.22 -16.23 -7.42
CA ALA A 275 -24.42 -16.31 -6.59
C ALA A 275 -24.25 -17.27 -5.42
N ASP A 276 -23.69 -18.47 -5.68
CA ASP A 276 -23.49 -19.49 -4.64
C ASP A 276 -22.42 -19.06 -3.62
N ILE A 277 -21.38 -18.37 -4.08
CA ILE A 277 -20.25 -17.92 -3.24
C ILE A 277 -20.69 -16.72 -2.37
N LEU A 278 -21.36 -15.72 -2.95
CA LEU A 278 -21.68 -14.48 -2.24
C LEU A 278 -22.94 -14.57 -1.37
N TRP A 279 -23.86 -15.48 -1.66
CA TRP A 279 -25.12 -15.61 -0.89
C TRP A 279 -24.89 -15.70 0.62
N PRO A 280 -24.07 -16.62 1.17
CA PRO A 280 -23.88 -16.72 2.62
C PRO A 280 -23.18 -15.52 3.25
N ALA A 281 -22.41 -14.77 2.48
CA ALA A 281 -21.78 -13.54 2.95
C ALA A 281 -22.81 -12.42 3.12
N ASN A 282 -23.67 -12.23 2.12
CA ASN A 282 -24.76 -11.25 2.17
C ASN A 282 -25.76 -11.58 3.28
N GLU A 283 -26.21 -12.85 3.32
CA GLU A 283 -27.11 -13.33 4.37
C GLU A 283 -26.56 -13.08 5.79
N HIS A 284 -25.23 -13.29 5.97
CA HIS A 284 -24.59 -13.01 7.26
C HIS A 284 -24.64 -11.52 7.63
N ALA A 285 -24.28 -10.64 6.68
CA ALA A 285 -24.31 -9.20 6.91
C ALA A 285 -25.75 -8.71 7.23
N ASP A 286 -26.75 -9.21 6.50
CA ASP A 286 -28.16 -8.88 6.71
C ASP A 286 -28.64 -9.34 8.08
N ASN A 287 -28.28 -10.55 8.51
CA ASN A 287 -28.66 -11.09 9.84
C ASN A 287 -28.04 -10.24 10.96
N VAL A 288 -26.77 -9.83 10.86
CA VAL A 288 -26.15 -8.96 11.86
C VAL A 288 -26.82 -7.58 11.87
N LEU A 289 -27.21 -7.04 10.72
CA LEU A 289 -27.99 -5.79 10.66
C LEU A 289 -29.33 -5.92 11.39
N LEU A 290 -30.06 -7.01 11.17
CA LEU A 290 -31.34 -7.29 11.87
C LEU A 290 -31.11 -7.41 13.37
N GLU A 291 -30.07 -8.09 13.83
CA GLU A 291 -29.71 -8.18 15.24
C GLU A 291 -29.45 -6.79 15.85
N GLN A 292 -28.70 -5.94 15.13
CA GLN A 292 -28.42 -4.58 15.59
C GLN A 292 -29.71 -3.72 15.62
N ASP A 293 -30.58 -3.84 14.62
CA ASP A 293 -31.83 -3.09 14.56
C ASP A 293 -32.84 -3.51 15.65
N ALA A 294 -32.74 -4.74 16.16
CA ALA A 294 -33.53 -5.20 17.31
C ALA A 294 -33.07 -4.59 18.65
N LEU A 295 -31.87 -4.01 18.72
CA LEU A 295 -31.32 -3.37 19.91
C LEU A 295 -31.79 -1.90 20.01
N GLY A 296 -31.80 -1.36 21.23
CA GLY A 296 -32.05 0.06 21.46
C GLY A 296 -30.86 0.95 21.02
N PRO A 297 -31.08 2.27 20.79
CA PRO A 297 -30.06 3.20 20.31
C PRO A 297 -28.80 3.26 21.18
N ARG A 298 -28.89 2.97 22.47
CA ARG A 298 -27.77 2.91 23.42
C ARG A 298 -26.94 1.63 23.32
N GLN A 299 -27.41 0.60 22.62
CA GLN A 299 -26.79 -0.72 22.59
C GLN A 299 -26.28 -1.08 21.17
N ARG A 300 -26.94 -0.58 20.13
CA ARG A 300 -26.67 -0.95 18.75
C ARG A 300 -25.49 -0.19 18.14
N ALA A 301 -24.80 -0.84 17.19
CA ALA A 301 -23.85 -0.23 16.28
C ALA A 301 -24.24 -0.57 14.85
N ARG A 302 -24.92 0.35 14.17
CA ARG A 302 -25.40 0.16 12.80
C ARG A 302 -24.28 0.34 11.79
N PHE A 303 -24.42 -0.35 10.68
CA PHE A 303 -23.53 -0.21 9.52
C PHE A 303 -24.31 -0.29 8.20
N GLU A 304 -23.70 0.18 7.14
CA GLU A 304 -24.16 0.05 5.76
C GLU A 304 -23.18 -0.84 5.00
N VAL A 305 -23.66 -1.82 4.24
CA VAL A 305 -22.85 -2.57 3.29
C VAL A 305 -22.75 -1.74 2.02
N ASP A 306 -21.53 -1.34 1.66
CA ASP A 306 -21.29 -0.62 0.41
C ASP A 306 -21.19 -1.60 -0.76
N TYR A 307 -20.39 -2.64 -0.60
CA TYR A 307 -20.35 -3.78 -1.52
C TYR A 307 -19.76 -5.04 -0.85
N ILE A 308 -20.14 -6.21 -1.38
CA ILE A 308 -19.43 -7.49 -1.25
C ILE A 308 -19.28 -8.03 -2.67
N SER A 309 -18.06 -8.24 -3.11
CA SER A 309 -17.68 -8.44 -4.49
C SER A 309 -16.88 -9.72 -4.69
N LEU A 310 -17.08 -10.36 -5.85
CA LEU A 310 -16.25 -11.42 -6.40
C LEU A 310 -15.69 -10.94 -7.73
N ALA A 311 -14.41 -10.66 -7.81
CA ALA A 311 -13.79 -9.99 -8.94
C ALA A 311 -12.58 -10.76 -9.50
N ASP A 312 -12.27 -10.50 -10.77
CA ASP A 312 -11.03 -10.95 -11.40
C ASP A 312 -9.80 -10.31 -10.71
N PRO A 313 -8.76 -11.06 -10.39
CA PRO A 313 -7.63 -10.56 -9.60
C PRO A 313 -6.77 -9.49 -10.33
N GLU A 314 -6.84 -9.39 -11.65
CA GLU A 314 -6.05 -8.44 -12.44
C GLU A 314 -6.85 -7.20 -12.83
N THR A 315 -8.10 -7.40 -13.28
CA THR A 315 -8.95 -6.32 -13.80
C THR A 315 -9.84 -5.69 -12.72
N MET A 316 -10.06 -6.41 -11.60
CA MET A 316 -11.00 -6.05 -10.54
C MET A 316 -12.45 -5.88 -11.03
N GLU A 317 -12.74 -6.38 -12.23
CA GLU A 317 -14.10 -6.47 -12.75
C GLU A 317 -14.85 -7.62 -12.09
N GLU A 318 -16.14 -7.41 -11.84
CA GLU A 318 -17.02 -8.44 -11.28
C GLU A 318 -17.09 -9.64 -12.21
N ILE A 319 -17.00 -10.85 -11.66
CA ILE A 319 -17.10 -12.11 -12.43
C ILE A 319 -18.32 -12.91 -11.98
N GLU A 320 -18.97 -13.60 -12.92
CA GLU A 320 -20.12 -14.48 -12.64
C GLU A 320 -19.69 -15.89 -12.24
N GLU A 321 -18.48 -16.32 -12.62
CA GLU A 321 -17.92 -17.62 -12.32
C GLU A 321 -16.40 -17.53 -12.13
N VAL A 322 -15.87 -18.24 -11.12
CA VAL A 322 -14.42 -18.25 -10.85
C VAL A 322 -13.72 -19.18 -11.85
N ASP A 323 -12.74 -18.66 -12.56
CA ASP A 323 -11.76 -19.43 -13.32
C ASP A 323 -10.76 -20.05 -12.33
N GLU A 324 -10.77 -21.37 -12.23
CA GLU A 324 -9.93 -22.12 -11.29
C GLU A 324 -8.43 -21.96 -11.55
N THR A 325 -8.04 -21.57 -12.76
CA THR A 325 -6.63 -21.34 -13.12
C THR A 325 -6.12 -19.96 -12.68
N LYS A 326 -7.02 -19.00 -12.46
CA LYS A 326 -6.71 -17.63 -12.07
C LYS A 326 -7.03 -17.34 -10.61
N GLY A 327 -8.00 -18.05 -10.06
CA GLY A 327 -8.58 -17.70 -8.78
C GLY A 327 -9.50 -16.46 -8.87
N ALA A 328 -9.74 -15.80 -7.75
CA ALA A 328 -10.55 -14.59 -7.67
C ALA A 328 -10.20 -13.74 -6.45
N VAL A 329 -10.72 -12.52 -6.39
CA VAL A 329 -10.67 -11.66 -5.21
C VAL A 329 -12.08 -11.53 -4.64
N LEU A 330 -12.25 -11.99 -3.40
CA LEU A 330 -13.38 -11.62 -2.55
C LEU A 330 -13.02 -10.31 -1.86
N SER A 331 -13.78 -9.26 -2.04
CA SER A 331 -13.57 -7.99 -1.36
C SER A 331 -14.87 -7.39 -0.87
N GLY A 332 -14.78 -6.52 0.14
CA GLY A 332 -15.94 -5.84 0.63
C GLY A 332 -15.62 -4.55 1.35
N ALA A 333 -16.63 -3.72 1.46
CA ALA A 333 -16.60 -2.49 2.22
C ALA A 333 -17.90 -2.31 3.00
N ILE A 334 -17.76 -1.91 4.26
CA ILE A 334 -18.88 -1.49 5.10
C ILE A 334 -18.58 -0.13 5.71
N LYS A 335 -19.62 0.60 6.03
CA LYS A 335 -19.54 1.91 6.69
C LYS A 335 -20.22 1.82 8.04
N MET A 336 -19.42 1.76 9.10
CA MET A 336 -19.93 1.86 10.47
C MET A 336 -20.49 3.26 10.68
N LEU A 337 -21.76 3.34 11.02
CA LEU A 337 -22.47 4.63 11.23
C LEU A 337 -22.08 5.29 12.55
N PRO A 338 -22.28 6.59 12.69
CA PRO A 338 -22.13 7.27 13.98
C PRO A 338 -22.96 6.60 15.08
N ILE A 339 -22.47 6.66 16.31
CA ILE A 339 -23.21 6.18 17.49
C ILE A 339 -24.43 7.11 17.70
N GLU A 340 -25.60 6.53 17.81
CA GLU A 340 -26.86 7.28 17.99
C GLU A 340 -26.99 7.85 19.42
N GLU A 341 -26.82 7.00 20.42
CA GLU A 341 -26.80 7.39 21.82
C GLU A 341 -25.67 6.68 22.55
N SER A 342 -24.80 7.46 23.20
CA SER A 342 -23.69 6.92 24.02
C SER A 342 -24.18 6.51 25.42
N GLN A 343 -23.44 5.57 26.02
CA GLN A 343 -23.55 5.24 27.43
C GLN A 343 -22.52 6.03 28.25
N GLU A 344 -22.76 6.21 29.54
CA GLU A 344 -21.80 6.84 30.43
C GLU A 344 -20.53 5.99 30.53
N GLY A 345 -19.37 6.62 30.33
CA GLY A 345 -18.06 5.94 30.38
C GLY A 345 -17.74 5.05 29.17
N GLU A 346 -18.57 5.08 28.11
CA GLU A 346 -18.31 4.28 26.91
C GLU A 346 -17.10 4.79 26.13
N ASP A 347 -16.23 3.86 25.71
CA ASP A 347 -15.20 4.14 24.69
C ASP A 347 -15.87 4.34 23.32
N LEU A 348 -15.86 5.58 22.86
CA LEU A 348 -16.43 6.00 21.57
C LEU A 348 -15.37 6.13 20.46
N GLY A 349 -14.09 5.87 20.77
CA GLY A 349 -12.96 6.09 19.87
C GLY A 349 -12.66 7.56 19.62
N VAL A 350 -11.63 7.81 18.81
CA VAL A 350 -11.26 9.16 18.39
C VAL A 350 -12.42 9.81 17.63
N GLY A 351 -12.76 11.06 17.97
CA GLY A 351 -13.91 11.76 17.39
C GLY A 351 -15.25 11.48 18.09
N GLY A 352 -15.22 10.78 19.24
CA GLY A 352 -16.39 10.64 20.12
C GLY A 352 -17.60 9.96 19.47
N GLY A 353 -17.37 8.98 18.61
CA GLY A 353 -18.44 8.19 17.97
C GLY A 353 -19.22 8.91 16.86
N ARG A 354 -18.89 10.16 16.55
CA ARG A 354 -19.65 11.04 15.62
C ARG A 354 -19.27 10.86 14.16
N ILE A 355 -18.11 10.25 13.89
CA ILE A 355 -17.57 10.07 12.54
C ILE A 355 -17.95 8.67 12.05
N ALA A 356 -18.51 8.57 10.85
CA ALA A 356 -18.69 7.28 10.20
C ALA A 356 -17.31 6.69 9.84
N VAL A 357 -17.14 5.38 10.04
CA VAL A 357 -15.86 4.69 9.81
C VAL A 357 -16.03 3.66 8.71
N ARG A 358 -15.30 3.84 7.61
CA ARG A 358 -15.28 2.89 6.50
C ARG A 358 -14.27 1.79 6.80
N LEU A 359 -14.73 0.55 6.76
CA LEU A 359 -13.90 -0.66 6.86
C LEU A 359 -13.88 -1.37 5.51
N ILE A 360 -12.70 -1.78 5.09
CA ILE A 360 -12.49 -2.62 3.90
C ILE A 360 -11.72 -3.87 4.29
N ASP A 361 -12.01 -4.96 3.60
CA ASP A 361 -11.31 -6.22 3.77
C ASP A 361 -11.37 -7.03 2.47
N ASN A 362 -10.51 -8.04 2.35
CA ASN A 362 -10.52 -8.96 1.22
C ASN A 362 -9.89 -10.31 1.56
N ILE A 363 -10.21 -11.30 0.73
CA ILE A 363 -9.59 -12.62 0.71
C ILE A 363 -9.27 -12.94 -0.76
N VAL A 364 -8.06 -13.35 -1.03
CA VAL A 364 -7.68 -13.87 -2.34
C VAL A 364 -8.01 -15.35 -2.38
N LEU A 365 -8.86 -15.73 -3.33
CA LEU A 365 -9.15 -17.13 -3.64
C LEU A 365 -8.07 -17.63 -4.57
N GLU A 366 -7.15 -18.42 -4.02
CA GLU A 366 -6.01 -18.93 -4.79
C GLU A 366 -6.47 -19.87 -5.92
N PRO A 367 -5.74 -19.89 -7.05
CA PRO A 367 -5.97 -20.90 -8.09
C PRO A 367 -5.88 -22.31 -7.52
N LEU A 368 -6.73 -23.20 -7.99
CA LEU A 368 -6.60 -24.61 -7.62
C LEU A 368 -5.35 -25.17 -8.30
N LYS A 369 -4.50 -25.82 -7.53
CA LYS A 369 -3.37 -26.57 -8.10
C LYS A 369 -3.93 -27.75 -8.89
N VAL A 370 -3.79 -27.68 -10.21
CA VAL A 370 -4.06 -28.79 -11.12
C VAL A 370 -3.00 -29.88 -10.94
#